data_b26f1befafe59106fa38ac39572c4394
#
_entry.id   b26f1befafe59106fa38ac39572c4394
#
_cell.length_a   1.000
_cell.length_b   1.000
_cell.length_c   1.000
_cell.angle_alpha   90.00
_cell.angle_beta   90.00
_cell.angle_gamma   90.00
#
_symmetry.space_group_name_H-M   'P 1'
#
loop_
_entity.id
_entity.type
_entity.pdbx_description
1 polymer ?
#
loop_
_entity_poly.entity_id
_entity_poly.type
_entity_poly.pdbx_seq_one_letter_code
_entity_poly.pdbx_strand_id
1 'polypeptide(L)'
;MFNKRLHNRNIEFSWSIFISYLRLIVGGVFVYASIDKIIDSYSFSKAISSYEFSSTLGLSMFDNLLALTLPWLELILGLFLILGIFTDESINFILLLMIFFTIMLSQAYFRGISLEDCGCGLNDSSIGMDIVRDLVLIFMCLLIKFRKMFIGNVYAR
;
A
#
# COMPACT_ATOMS: atom_id res chain seq x y z
N MET A 1 13.60 -39.25 -11.85
CA MET A 1 13.66 -38.42 -10.62
C MET A 1 14.45 -37.12 -10.77
N PHE A 2 15.56 -37.12 -11.49
CA PHE A 2 16.44 -35.95 -11.69
C PHE A 2 15.78 -34.80 -12.46
N ASN A 3 15.04 -35.09 -13.51
CA ASN A 3 14.38 -34.10 -14.38
C ASN A 3 13.26 -33.31 -13.65
N LYS A 4 12.54 -33.94 -12.73
CA LYS A 4 11.48 -33.30 -11.93
C LYS A 4 12.04 -32.25 -10.94
N ARG A 5 13.26 -32.50 -10.40
CA ARG A 5 13.95 -31.54 -9.51
C ARG A 5 14.46 -30.32 -10.26
N LEU A 6 14.93 -30.46 -11.48
CA LEU A 6 15.39 -29.33 -12.31
C LEU A 6 14.21 -28.46 -12.73
N HIS A 7 13.10 -29.08 -13.12
CA HIS A 7 11.90 -28.37 -13.50
C HIS A 7 11.32 -27.53 -12.34
N ASN A 8 11.27 -28.12 -11.12
CA ASN A 8 10.81 -27.38 -9.93
C ASN A 8 11.74 -26.19 -9.58
N ARG A 9 13.06 -26.35 -9.69
CA ARG A 9 14.00 -25.24 -9.43
C ARG A 9 13.80 -24.05 -10.39
N ASN A 10 13.53 -24.31 -11.65
CA ASN A 10 13.29 -23.27 -12.64
C ASN A 10 12.00 -22.49 -12.36
N ILE A 11 10.96 -23.18 -11.90
CA ILE A 11 9.69 -22.54 -11.50
C ILE A 11 9.90 -21.66 -10.27
N GLU A 12 10.62 -22.14 -9.26
CA GLU A 12 10.91 -21.36 -8.05
C GLU A 12 11.74 -20.11 -8.33
N PHE A 13 12.75 -20.24 -9.18
CA PHE A 13 13.61 -19.14 -9.56
C PHE A 13 12.80 -18.06 -10.31
N SER A 14 11.93 -18.47 -11.24
CA SER A 14 11.04 -17.55 -11.96
C SER A 14 10.05 -16.84 -11.03
N TRP A 15 9.45 -17.57 -10.09
CA TRP A 15 8.54 -16.99 -9.09
C TRP A 15 9.25 -16.02 -8.14
N SER A 16 10.47 -16.35 -7.72
CA SER A 16 11.25 -15.48 -6.84
C SER A 16 11.56 -14.14 -7.50
N ILE A 17 11.93 -14.15 -8.79
CA ILE A 17 12.16 -12.94 -9.56
C ILE A 17 10.87 -12.12 -9.69
N PHE A 18 9.76 -12.76 -10.05
CA PHE A 18 8.46 -12.11 -10.19
C PHE A 18 8.02 -11.41 -8.89
N ILE A 19 8.13 -12.09 -7.75
CA ILE A 19 7.80 -11.51 -6.45
C ILE A 19 8.74 -10.36 -6.07
N SER A 20 10.04 -10.47 -6.39
CA SER A 20 10.98 -9.36 -6.16
C SER A 20 10.61 -8.13 -6.97
N TYR A 21 10.15 -8.33 -8.20
CA TYR A 21 9.69 -7.25 -9.05
C TYR A 21 8.41 -6.59 -8.50
N LEU A 22 7.43 -7.39 -8.05
CA LEU A 22 6.22 -6.87 -7.41
C LEU A 22 6.54 -6.05 -6.15
N ARG A 23 7.48 -6.51 -5.32
CA ARG A 23 7.94 -5.78 -4.13
C ARG A 23 8.53 -4.43 -4.49
N LEU A 24 9.34 -4.39 -5.54
CA LEU A 24 9.98 -3.16 -6.01
C LEU A 24 8.94 -2.16 -6.53
N ILE A 25 7.92 -2.63 -7.24
CA ILE A 25 6.81 -1.79 -7.71
C ILE A 25 6.01 -1.24 -6.53
N VAL A 26 5.51 -2.12 -5.65
CA VAL A 26 4.69 -1.69 -4.50
C VAL A 26 5.49 -0.77 -3.58
N GLY A 27 6.72 -1.14 -3.23
CA GLY A 27 7.58 -0.31 -2.40
C GLY A 27 7.92 1.03 -3.04
N GLY A 28 8.18 1.05 -4.36
CA GLY A 28 8.44 2.28 -5.12
C GLY A 28 7.25 3.24 -5.14
N VAL A 29 6.04 2.71 -5.32
CA VAL A 29 4.80 3.51 -5.25
C VAL A 29 4.61 4.11 -3.86
N PHE A 30 4.86 3.33 -2.78
CA PHE A 30 4.76 3.82 -1.41
C PHE A 30 5.79 4.90 -1.09
N VAL A 31 7.05 4.73 -1.51
CA VAL A 31 8.10 5.74 -1.36
C VAL A 31 7.73 7.01 -2.11
N TYR A 32 7.28 6.89 -3.36
CA TYR A 32 6.86 8.05 -4.16
C TYR A 32 5.71 8.80 -3.50
N ALA A 33 4.62 8.10 -3.13
CA ALA A 33 3.45 8.69 -2.50
C ALA A 33 3.76 9.34 -1.14
N SER A 34 4.69 8.76 -0.36
CA SER A 34 5.12 9.33 0.92
C SER A 34 5.93 10.61 0.76
N ILE A 35 6.83 10.68 -0.23
CA ILE A 35 7.62 11.88 -0.52
C ILE A 35 6.71 13.04 -0.90
N ASP A 36 5.73 12.79 -1.74
CA ASP A 36 4.76 13.80 -2.16
C ASP A 36 3.97 14.37 -0.98
N LYS A 37 3.46 13.52 -0.09
CA LYS A 37 2.77 13.91 1.15
C LYS A 37 3.68 14.64 2.15
N ILE A 38 4.98 14.34 2.18
CA ILE A 38 5.95 15.03 3.03
C ILE A 38 6.22 16.45 2.49
N ILE A 39 6.33 16.60 1.17
CA ILE A 39 6.58 17.88 0.53
C ILE A 39 5.37 18.81 0.70
N ASP A 40 4.17 18.31 0.47
CA ASP A 40 2.92 19.05 0.65
C ASP A 40 2.10 18.53 1.85
N SER A 41 2.69 18.66 3.03
CA SER A 41 2.05 18.24 4.29
C SER A 41 0.79 19.05 4.61
N TYR A 42 0.68 20.28 4.09
CA TYR A 42 -0.47 21.15 4.33
C TYR A 42 -1.72 20.61 3.60
N SER A 43 -1.61 20.35 2.31
CA SER A 43 -2.73 19.78 1.52
C SER A 43 -3.15 18.42 2.06
N PHE A 44 -2.17 17.59 2.47
CA PHE A 44 -2.46 16.29 3.08
C PHE A 44 -3.19 16.41 4.43
N SER A 45 -2.79 17.36 5.29
CA SER A 45 -3.49 17.64 6.56
C SER A 45 -4.91 18.14 6.33
N LYS A 46 -5.11 19.01 5.34
CA LYS A 46 -6.41 19.50 4.93
C LYS A 46 -7.32 18.36 4.40
N ALA A 47 -6.76 17.46 3.61
CA ALA A 47 -7.47 16.27 3.15
C ALA A 47 -7.93 15.39 4.32
N ILE A 48 -7.05 15.08 5.28
CA ILE A 48 -7.42 14.29 6.47
C ILE A 48 -8.54 14.96 7.27
N SER A 49 -8.46 16.27 7.51
CA SER A 49 -9.49 16.99 8.25
C SER A 49 -10.83 17.04 7.51
N SER A 50 -10.83 16.97 6.16
CA SER A 50 -12.05 16.94 5.33
C SER A 50 -12.83 15.63 5.47
N TYR A 51 -12.19 14.55 5.88
CA TYR A 51 -12.87 13.27 6.12
C TYR A 51 -13.75 13.26 7.39
N GLU A 52 -13.69 14.34 8.21
CA GLU A 52 -14.47 14.48 9.46
C GLU A 52 -14.36 13.27 10.40
N PHE A 53 -13.28 12.50 10.29
CA PHE A 53 -13.06 11.33 11.14
C PHE A 53 -12.91 11.74 12.60
N SER A 54 -12.28 12.88 12.85
CA SER A 54 -12.08 13.44 14.18
C SER A 54 -13.35 14.02 14.79
N SER A 55 -14.27 14.52 14.00
CA SER A 55 -15.54 15.09 14.50
C SER A 55 -16.42 14.01 15.12
N THR A 56 -16.39 12.80 14.55
CA THR A 56 -17.14 11.63 15.05
C THR A 56 -16.55 11.08 16.33
N LEU A 57 -15.24 11.25 16.58
CA LEU A 57 -14.52 10.75 17.75
C LEU A 57 -14.10 11.84 18.75
N GLY A 58 -14.32 13.13 18.43
CA GLY A 58 -13.96 14.27 19.28
C GLY A 58 -12.45 14.47 19.45
N LEU A 59 -11.63 14.01 18.51
CA LEU A 59 -10.18 13.87 18.65
C LEU A 59 -9.42 14.66 17.56
N SER A 60 -9.74 15.94 17.36
CA SER A 60 -9.07 16.81 16.35
C SER A 60 -7.54 16.91 16.48
N MET A 61 -6.98 16.59 17.64
CA MET A 61 -5.52 16.49 17.82
C MET A 61 -4.91 15.31 17.05
N PHE A 62 -5.68 14.23 16.82
CA PHE A 62 -5.20 13.05 16.12
C PHE A 62 -5.03 13.28 14.62
N ASP A 63 -5.78 14.18 14.00
CA ASP A 63 -5.67 14.46 12.56
C ASP A 63 -4.30 15.03 12.22
N ASN A 64 -3.81 15.98 13.00
CA ASN A 64 -2.47 16.55 12.80
C ASN A 64 -1.37 15.53 13.09
N LEU A 65 -1.55 14.68 14.10
CA LEU A 65 -0.59 13.63 14.41
C LEU A 65 -0.54 12.58 13.28
N LEU A 66 -1.69 12.16 12.78
CA LEU A 66 -1.78 11.23 11.65
C LEU A 66 -1.18 11.84 10.39
N ALA A 67 -1.51 13.11 10.09
CA ALA A 67 -0.96 13.81 8.94
C ALA A 67 0.57 13.88 8.96
N LEU A 68 1.16 14.00 10.14
CA LEU A 68 2.60 14.08 10.29
C LEU A 68 3.28 12.69 10.29
N THR A 69 2.68 11.71 10.97
CA THR A 69 3.33 10.39 11.19
C THR A 69 3.11 9.42 10.04
N LEU A 70 1.95 9.49 9.37
CA LEU A 70 1.57 8.53 8.34
C LEU A 70 2.53 8.51 7.14
N PRO A 71 2.94 9.66 6.56
CA PRO A 71 3.86 9.67 5.43
C PRO A 71 5.23 9.07 5.76
N TRP A 72 5.74 9.32 6.96
CA TRP A 72 6.99 8.72 7.42
C TRP A 72 6.90 7.21 7.58
N LEU A 73 5.77 6.73 8.10
CA LEU A 73 5.52 5.30 8.24
C LEU A 73 5.41 4.63 6.86
N GLU A 74 4.72 5.25 5.90
CA GLU A 74 4.65 4.78 4.51
C GLU A 74 6.04 4.71 3.87
N LEU A 75 6.89 5.73 4.07
CA LEU A 75 8.25 5.78 3.56
C LEU A 75 9.09 4.61 4.09
N ILE A 76 9.07 4.39 5.41
CA ILE A 76 9.83 3.32 6.05
C ILE A 76 9.35 1.94 5.58
N LEU A 77 8.05 1.71 5.53
CA LEU A 77 7.48 0.44 5.06
C LEU A 77 7.81 0.17 3.59
N GLY A 78 7.73 1.20 2.73
CA GLY A 78 8.12 1.11 1.33
C GLY A 78 9.59 0.75 1.15
N LEU A 79 10.49 1.38 1.91
CA LEU A 79 11.91 1.06 1.91
C LEU A 79 12.20 -0.35 2.41
N PHE A 80 11.56 -0.79 3.50
CA PHE A 80 11.72 -2.17 4.00
C PHE A 80 11.27 -3.20 2.98
N LEU A 81 10.20 -2.90 2.25
CA LEU A 81 9.71 -3.80 1.20
C LEU A 81 10.69 -3.88 0.03
N ILE A 82 11.28 -2.76 -0.42
CA ILE A 82 12.29 -2.71 -1.49
C ILE A 82 13.54 -3.49 -1.05
N LEU A 83 14.06 -3.20 0.13
CA LEU A 83 15.27 -3.85 0.67
C LEU A 83 15.05 -5.33 1.01
N GLY A 84 13.79 -5.75 1.17
CA GLY A 84 13.46 -7.11 1.55
C GLY A 84 13.67 -7.45 3.01
N ILE A 85 13.81 -6.43 3.85
CA ILE A 85 13.92 -6.55 5.29
C ILE A 85 12.50 -6.60 5.86
N PHE A 86 12.23 -7.54 6.77
CA PHE A 86 10.90 -7.71 7.39
C PHE A 86 9.72 -7.70 6.40
N THR A 87 9.89 -8.39 5.27
CA THR A 87 8.93 -8.36 4.15
C THR A 87 7.51 -8.74 4.59
N ASP A 88 7.36 -9.79 5.42
CA ASP A 88 6.05 -10.28 5.85
C ASP A 88 5.34 -9.27 6.77
N GLU A 89 6.08 -8.63 7.66
CA GLU A 89 5.58 -7.59 8.56
C GLU A 89 5.22 -6.33 7.79
N SER A 90 6.13 -5.88 6.92
CA SER A 90 5.91 -4.69 6.09
C SER A 90 4.66 -4.84 5.22
N ILE A 91 4.44 -6.00 4.60
CA ILE A 91 3.24 -6.27 3.78
C ILE A 91 1.97 -6.22 4.62
N ASN A 92 1.98 -6.75 5.86
CA ASN A 92 0.81 -6.71 6.73
C ASN A 92 0.44 -5.26 7.10
N PHE A 93 1.43 -4.43 7.45
CA PHE A 93 1.21 -3.02 7.75
C PHE A 93 0.78 -2.23 6.51
N ILE A 94 1.39 -2.48 5.35
CA ILE A 94 1.00 -1.87 4.07
C ILE A 94 -0.45 -2.21 3.74
N LEU A 95 -0.86 -3.48 3.86
CA LEU A 95 -2.25 -3.90 3.64
C LEU A 95 -3.21 -3.19 4.60
N LEU A 96 -2.86 -3.08 5.89
CA LEU A 96 -3.67 -2.37 6.87
C LEU A 96 -3.86 -0.90 6.47
N LEU A 97 -2.78 -0.22 6.10
CA LEU A 97 -2.82 1.17 5.64
C LEU A 97 -3.66 1.34 4.38
N MET A 98 -3.45 0.47 3.38
CA MET A 98 -4.21 0.51 2.13
C MET A 98 -5.71 0.32 2.35
N ILE A 99 -6.11 -0.64 3.19
CA ILE A 99 -7.52 -0.85 3.55
C ILE A 99 -8.08 0.39 4.25
N PHE A 100 -7.34 0.97 5.18
CA PHE A 100 -7.74 2.18 5.88
C PHE A 100 -7.97 3.34 4.90
N PHE A 101 -7.01 3.60 4.00
CA PHE A 101 -7.15 4.66 2.99
C PHE A 101 -8.30 4.39 2.01
N THR A 102 -8.46 3.15 1.54
CA THR A 102 -9.56 2.79 0.64
C THR A 102 -10.92 3.04 1.29
N ILE A 103 -11.08 2.75 2.59
CA ILE A 103 -12.31 3.03 3.33
C ILE A 103 -12.56 4.54 3.39
N MET A 104 -11.52 5.34 3.71
CA MET A 104 -11.63 6.80 3.76
C MET A 104 -12.01 7.40 2.41
N LEU A 105 -11.33 6.99 1.33
CA LEU A 105 -11.65 7.42 -0.03
C LEU A 105 -13.08 7.02 -0.45
N SER A 106 -13.52 5.82 -0.08
CA SER A 106 -14.88 5.37 -0.37
C SER A 106 -15.93 6.22 0.34
N GLN A 107 -15.70 6.57 1.61
CA GLN A 107 -16.59 7.48 2.35
C GLN A 107 -16.65 8.86 1.70
N ALA A 108 -15.51 9.42 1.29
CA ALA A 108 -15.48 10.72 0.59
C ALA A 108 -16.24 10.68 -0.73
N TYR A 109 -16.07 9.60 -1.49
CA TYR A 109 -16.78 9.39 -2.75
C TYR A 109 -18.32 9.36 -2.57
N PHE A 110 -18.81 8.60 -1.57
CA PHE A 110 -20.25 8.51 -1.28
C PHE A 110 -20.85 9.81 -0.73
N ARG A 111 -20.05 10.63 -0.05
CA ARG A 111 -20.46 11.94 0.47
C ARG A 111 -20.43 13.04 -0.59
N GLY A 112 -19.91 12.77 -1.79
CA GLY A 112 -19.80 13.75 -2.87
C GLY A 112 -18.83 14.89 -2.55
N ILE A 113 -17.85 14.65 -1.68
CA ILE A 113 -16.82 15.62 -1.33
C ILE A 113 -15.86 15.68 -2.52
N SER A 114 -15.85 16.82 -3.24
CA SER A 114 -14.84 17.09 -4.26
C SER A 114 -13.52 17.42 -3.55
N LEU A 115 -12.68 16.41 -3.39
CA LEU A 115 -11.31 16.60 -2.93
C LEU A 115 -10.50 17.06 -4.14
N GLU A 116 -10.21 18.35 -4.22
CA GLU A 116 -9.34 18.91 -5.27
C GLU A 116 -7.91 18.35 -5.20
N ASP A 117 -7.50 17.89 -3.99
CA ASP A 117 -6.24 17.17 -3.76
C ASP A 117 -6.47 16.09 -2.71
N CYS A 118 -6.69 14.85 -3.12
CA CYS A 118 -6.86 13.74 -2.16
C CYS A 118 -5.55 13.32 -1.44
N GLY A 119 -4.44 14.06 -1.66
CA GLY A 119 -3.14 13.79 -1.04
C GLY A 119 -2.49 12.47 -1.50
N CYS A 120 -2.96 11.91 -2.61
CA CYS A 120 -2.46 10.63 -3.12
C CYS A 120 -1.35 10.78 -4.18
N GLY A 121 -0.82 12.01 -4.39
CA GLY A 121 0.42 12.25 -5.12
C GLY A 121 0.38 12.12 -6.64
N LEU A 122 -0.80 12.02 -7.24
CA LEU A 122 -0.96 12.01 -8.70
C LEU A 122 -1.96 13.08 -9.09
N ASN A 123 -1.47 14.15 -9.71
CA ASN A 123 -2.26 15.29 -10.18
C ASN A 123 -3.49 14.85 -10.98
N ASP A 124 -4.63 15.50 -10.72
CA ASP A 124 -5.87 15.43 -11.52
C ASP A 124 -6.58 14.06 -11.63
N SER A 125 -6.28 13.08 -10.78
CA SER A 125 -7.04 11.84 -10.78
C SER A 125 -8.38 12.00 -10.06
N SER A 126 -9.45 11.53 -10.69
CA SER A 126 -10.74 11.42 -9.99
C SER A 126 -10.63 10.41 -8.84
N ILE A 127 -11.33 10.65 -7.72
CA ILE A 127 -11.35 9.75 -6.54
C ILE A 127 -11.57 8.28 -6.93
N GLY A 128 -12.34 8.03 -8.00
CA GLY A 128 -12.55 6.68 -8.52
C GLY A 128 -11.29 6.00 -9.05
N MET A 129 -10.39 6.75 -9.68
CA MET A 129 -9.10 6.23 -10.16
C MET A 129 -8.18 5.87 -9.00
N ASP A 130 -8.19 6.65 -7.93
CA ASP A 130 -7.39 6.37 -6.74
C ASP A 130 -7.86 5.09 -6.04
N ILE A 131 -9.18 4.87 -5.93
CA ILE A 131 -9.74 3.62 -5.40
C ILE A 131 -9.30 2.42 -6.25
N VAL A 132 -9.35 2.52 -7.58
CA VAL A 132 -8.91 1.44 -8.47
C VAL A 132 -7.41 1.15 -8.29
N ARG A 133 -6.57 2.18 -8.21
CA ARG A 133 -5.14 2.04 -7.95
C ARG A 133 -4.88 1.32 -6.63
N ASP A 134 -5.56 1.72 -5.56
CA ASP A 134 -5.43 1.11 -4.24
C ASP A 134 -5.84 -0.37 -4.25
N LEU A 135 -6.93 -0.72 -4.94
CA LEU A 135 -7.34 -2.11 -5.10
C LEU A 135 -6.30 -2.96 -5.85
N VAL A 136 -5.68 -2.40 -6.90
CA VAL A 136 -4.59 -3.07 -7.64
C VAL A 136 -3.38 -3.30 -6.73
N LEU A 137 -2.99 -2.31 -5.92
CA LEU A 137 -1.88 -2.43 -4.98
C LEU A 137 -2.19 -3.45 -3.88
N ILE A 138 -3.40 -3.47 -3.34
CA ILE A 138 -3.87 -4.49 -2.37
C ILE A 138 -3.73 -5.89 -2.99
N PHE A 139 -4.18 -6.07 -4.24
CA PHE A 139 -4.06 -7.34 -4.93
C PHE A 139 -2.60 -7.78 -5.10
N MET A 140 -1.70 -6.86 -5.49
CA MET A 140 -0.25 -7.14 -5.57
C MET A 140 0.32 -7.55 -4.21
N CYS A 141 -0.04 -6.86 -3.12
CA CYS A 141 0.38 -7.21 -1.76
C CYS A 141 -0.11 -8.60 -1.35
N LEU A 142 -1.35 -8.96 -1.69
CA LEU A 142 -1.88 -10.29 -1.43
C LEU A 142 -1.11 -11.38 -2.19
N LEU A 143 -0.75 -11.15 -3.45
CA LEU A 143 0.09 -12.08 -4.21
C LEU A 143 1.46 -12.30 -3.54
N ILE A 144 2.09 -11.24 -3.04
CA ILE A 144 3.37 -11.34 -2.32
C ILE A 144 3.18 -12.11 -1.02
N LYS A 145 2.11 -11.84 -0.26
CA LYS A 145 1.81 -12.49 1.02
C LYS A 145 1.52 -13.98 0.87
N PHE A 146 0.71 -14.36 -0.10
CA PHE A 146 0.32 -15.74 -0.31
C PHE A 146 1.39 -16.59 -1.02
N ARG A 147 2.52 -15.98 -1.40
CA ARG A 147 3.67 -16.68 -1.99
C ARG A 147 4.02 -17.97 -1.26
N LYS A 148 4.10 -17.93 0.07
CA LYS A 148 4.50 -19.08 0.91
C LYS A 148 3.45 -20.20 0.86
N MET A 149 2.17 -19.86 0.76
CA MET A 149 1.10 -20.86 0.64
C MET A 149 1.13 -21.57 -0.72
N PHE A 150 1.38 -20.84 -1.80
CA PHE A 150 1.48 -21.43 -3.14
C PHE A 150 2.69 -22.34 -3.27
N ILE A 151 3.86 -21.93 -2.79
CA ILE A 151 5.08 -22.74 -2.84
C ILE A 151 4.95 -23.94 -1.89
N GLY A 152 4.43 -23.77 -0.67
CA GLY A 152 4.23 -24.85 0.30
C GLY A 152 3.30 -25.96 -0.20
N ASN A 153 2.23 -25.63 -0.91
CA ASN A 153 1.32 -26.62 -1.49
C ASN A 153 1.90 -27.41 -2.68
N VAL A 154 2.88 -26.85 -3.39
CA VAL A 154 3.58 -27.57 -4.47
C VAL A 154 4.52 -28.66 -3.91
N TYR A 155 5.03 -28.49 -2.69
CA TYR A 155 5.89 -29.50 -2.02
C TYR A 155 5.10 -30.58 -1.27
N ALA A 156 3.83 -30.31 -0.95
CA ALA A 156 3.00 -31.28 -0.20
C ALA A 156 2.30 -32.35 -1.10
N ARG A 157 2.49 -32.26 -2.43
CA ARG A 157 2.05 -33.26 -3.42
C ARG A 157 3.24 -33.91 -4.12
#